data_db86b2ca8460ae305c12589f764408a0
#
_entry.id   db86b2ca8460ae305c12589f764408a0
#
_cell.length_a   1.000
_cell.length_b   1.000
_cell.length_c   1.000
_cell.angle_alpha   90.00
_cell.angle_beta   90.00
_cell.angle_gamma   90.00
#
_symmetry.space_group_name_H-M   'P 1'
#
loop_
_entity.id
_entity.type
_entity.pdbx_description
1 polymer ?
#
loop_
_entity_poly.entity_id
_entity_poly.type
_entity_poly.pdbx_seq_one_letter_code
_entity_poly.pdbx_strand_id
1 'polypeptide(L)'
;NEAALIETLSRDHDLPEGINGEAYLQPQSDGSGRDRSRLRAAIGLLNDAGWENDGGMLRNAAGETLDAEILVNARVFERIYGPWVETMRSLGINASLRVVDPAQYQARLTSFDFDIAGLHLVWTATPTSSSLENVFSSKTAAEEGSRNWTGTADPLIDAIIAEIGRAENREEHRTAMRVLDRVLRLRRDWIPSWNSANHRVAYWDMFGFKEPKPDYFWPVERLWWFDRAKAETLGKA
;
A
#
# COMPACT_ATOMS: atom_id res chain seq x y z
N ASN A 1 3.80 -21.07 13.67
CA ASN A 1 4.26 -19.99 14.52
C ASN A 1 5.26 -19.13 13.74
N GLU A 2 5.15 -17.79 13.78
CA GLU A 2 5.96 -16.84 12.99
C GLU A 2 7.46 -17.07 13.19
N ALA A 3 7.94 -17.17 14.44
CA ALA A 3 9.35 -17.37 14.75
C ALA A 3 9.92 -18.66 14.14
N ALA A 4 9.17 -19.76 14.18
CA ALA A 4 9.61 -21.02 13.59
C ALA A 4 9.68 -20.94 12.05
N LEU A 5 8.75 -20.23 11.39
CA LEU A 5 8.81 -20.01 9.96
C LEU A 5 10.00 -19.12 9.59
N ILE A 6 10.22 -18.02 10.32
CA ILE A 6 11.38 -17.14 10.13
C ILE A 6 12.69 -17.92 10.29
N GLU A 7 12.81 -18.77 11.32
CA GLU A 7 13.97 -19.64 11.53
C GLU A 7 14.18 -20.61 10.35
N THR A 8 13.10 -21.17 9.82
CA THR A 8 13.19 -22.05 8.64
C THR A 8 13.70 -21.29 7.43
N LEU A 9 13.15 -20.11 7.15
CA LEU A 9 13.55 -19.28 6.01
C LEU A 9 14.99 -18.76 6.12
N SER A 10 15.50 -18.55 7.35
CA SER A 10 16.87 -18.08 7.58
C SER A 10 17.97 -19.04 7.14
N ARG A 11 17.63 -20.30 6.87
CA ARG A 11 18.60 -21.32 6.42
C ARG A 11 19.02 -21.12 4.98
N ASP A 12 18.13 -20.57 4.15
CA ASP A 12 18.31 -20.46 2.71
C ASP A 12 18.23 -19.02 2.20
N HIS A 13 17.83 -18.06 3.06
CA HIS A 13 17.63 -16.66 2.68
C HIS A 13 18.22 -15.71 3.72
N ASP A 14 18.74 -14.58 3.22
CA ASP A 14 19.13 -13.46 4.07
C ASP A 14 17.87 -12.77 4.61
N LEU A 15 17.81 -12.59 5.92
CA LEU A 15 16.68 -11.94 6.57
C LEU A 15 16.95 -10.45 6.78
N PRO A 16 15.95 -9.59 6.58
CA PRO A 16 16.10 -8.17 6.86
C PRO A 16 16.32 -7.93 8.36
N GLU A 17 17.16 -6.96 8.69
CA GLU A 17 17.37 -6.53 10.06
C GLU A 17 16.04 -6.13 10.72
N GLY A 18 15.83 -6.58 11.95
CA GLY A 18 14.62 -6.29 12.72
C GLY A 18 13.45 -7.24 12.51
N ILE A 19 13.54 -8.26 11.62
CA ILE A 19 12.43 -9.19 11.36
C ILE A 19 11.95 -9.94 12.61
N ASN A 20 12.86 -10.24 13.53
CA ASN A 20 12.57 -10.93 14.81
C ASN A 20 12.10 -9.98 15.92
N GLY A 21 12.16 -8.66 15.69
CA GLY A 21 11.73 -7.64 16.63
C GLY A 21 10.22 -7.40 16.63
N GLU A 22 9.81 -6.27 17.16
CA GLU A 22 8.44 -5.78 16.99
C GLU A 22 8.16 -5.48 15.52
N ALA A 23 6.90 -5.71 15.08
CA ALA A 23 6.52 -5.34 13.71
C ALA A 23 6.73 -3.84 13.49
N TYR A 24 7.42 -3.49 12.40
CA TYR A 24 7.64 -2.09 12.06
C TYR A 24 6.30 -1.34 11.94
N LEU A 25 6.16 -0.29 12.71
CA LEU A 25 5.04 0.64 12.63
C LEU A 25 5.52 1.94 11.99
N GLN A 26 4.70 2.48 11.11
CA GLN A 26 4.99 3.78 10.54
C GLN A 26 5.07 4.86 11.63
N PRO A 27 6.00 5.82 11.51
CA PRO A 27 6.08 6.94 12.43
C PRO A 27 4.76 7.71 12.46
N GLN A 28 4.21 7.89 13.65
CA GLN A 28 3.03 8.74 13.83
C GLN A 28 3.46 10.21 13.90
N SER A 29 2.73 11.09 13.22
CA SER A 29 2.89 12.53 13.30
C SER A 29 1.74 13.16 14.11
N ASP A 30 1.89 14.43 14.46
CA ASP A 30 0.84 15.23 15.10
C ASP A 30 -0.28 15.67 14.13
N GLY A 31 -0.17 15.28 12.86
CA GLY A 31 -1.14 15.64 11.79
C GLY A 31 -1.03 17.07 11.27
N SER A 32 -0.12 17.89 11.80
CA SER A 32 0.03 19.30 11.40
C SER A 32 0.73 19.49 10.03
N GLY A 33 1.38 18.45 9.51
CA GLY A 33 2.31 18.55 8.38
C GLY A 33 3.59 19.32 8.67
N ARG A 34 3.78 19.75 9.94
CA ARG A 34 4.93 20.55 10.40
C ARG A 34 5.57 19.97 11.65
N ASP A 35 5.40 18.67 11.89
CA ASP A 35 6.03 17.97 13.02
C ASP A 35 7.55 18.03 12.89
N ARG A 36 8.16 18.93 13.65
CA ARG A 36 9.61 19.20 13.58
C ARG A 36 10.45 17.99 13.93
N SER A 37 9.94 17.09 14.76
CA SER A 37 10.66 15.87 15.14
C SER A 37 10.77 14.93 13.96
N ARG A 38 9.69 14.78 13.21
CA ARG A 38 9.61 13.94 12.00
C ARG A 38 10.38 14.53 10.83
N LEU A 39 10.29 15.84 10.62
CA LEU A 39 11.09 16.53 9.60
C LEU A 39 12.60 16.38 9.88
N ARG A 40 13.02 16.50 11.13
CA ARG A 40 14.42 16.31 11.52
C ARG A 40 14.88 14.87 11.30
N ALA A 41 14.05 13.89 11.64
CA ALA A 41 14.34 12.47 11.39
C ALA A 41 14.45 12.19 9.87
N ALA A 42 13.57 12.77 9.05
CA ALA A 42 13.63 12.65 7.60
C ALA A 42 14.93 13.24 7.03
N ILE A 43 15.36 14.41 7.49
CA ILE A 43 16.65 15.01 7.09
C ILE A 43 17.82 14.09 7.47
N GLY A 44 17.79 13.48 8.66
CA GLY A 44 18.82 12.52 9.06
C GLY A 44 18.91 11.34 8.10
N LEU A 45 17.77 10.71 7.77
CA LEU A 45 17.72 9.59 6.82
C LEU A 45 18.18 9.98 5.41
N LEU A 46 17.86 11.19 4.95
CA LEU A 46 18.31 11.70 3.66
C LEU A 46 19.82 11.90 3.65
N ASN A 47 20.39 12.46 4.71
CA ASN A 47 21.84 12.62 4.84
C ASN A 47 22.55 11.27 4.92
N ASP A 48 22.03 10.31 5.69
CA ASP A 48 22.57 8.95 5.77
C ASP A 48 22.54 8.24 4.40
N ALA A 49 21.57 8.61 3.55
CA ALA A 49 21.47 8.13 2.16
C ALA A 49 22.36 8.91 1.16
N GLY A 50 23.16 9.87 1.63
CA GLY A 50 24.10 10.64 0.80
C GLY A 50 23.50 11.88 0.13
N TRP A 51 22.34 12.36 0.61
CA TRP A 51 21.73 13.59 0.11
C TRP A 51 21.99 14.74 1.08
N GLU A 52 22.64 15.78 0.61
CA GLU A 52 22.99 16.97 1.39
C GLU A 52 22.26 18.20 0.88
N ASN A 53 21.91 19.13 1.78
CA ASN A 53 21.26 20.38 1.40
C ASN A 53 22.31 21.36 0.82
N ASP A 54 22.12 21.73 -0.45
CA ASP A 54 22.89 22.76 -1.13
C ASP A 54 21.94 23.83 -1.68
N GLY A 55 21.99 25.01 -1.07
CA GLY A 55 21.17 26.15 -1.49
C GLY A 55 19.64 25.94 -1.38
N GLY A 56 19.18 25.04 -0.51
CA GLY A 56 17.75 24.71 -0.33
C GLY A 56 17.27 23.52 -1.13
N MET A 57 18.15 22.89 -1.92
CA MET A 57 17.86 21.65 -2.67
C MET A 57 18.76 20.52 -2.15
N LEU A 58 18.23 19.30 -2.14
CA LEU A 58 19.02 18.12 -1.82
C LEU A 58 19.81 17.69 -3.07
N ARG A 59 21.13 17.48 -2.86
CA ARG A 59 22.03 16.98 -3.90
C ARG A 59 22.82 15.78 -3.40
N ASN A 60 23.12 14.86 -4.30
CA ASN A 60 24.06 13.78 -4.05
C ASN A 60 25.52 14.20 -4.35
N ALA A 61 26.47 13.30 -4.13
CA ALA A 61 27.88 13.55 -4.37
C ALA A 61 28.23 13.89 -5.84
N ALA A 62 27.37 13.54 -6.80
CA ALA A 62 27.50 13.90 -8.22
C ALA A 62 26.92 15.29 -8.54
N GLY A 63 26.30 15.97 -7.57
CA GLY A 63 25.61 17.26 -7.74
C GLY A 63 24.20 17.13 -8.33
N GLU A 64 23.65 15.94 -8.47
CA GLU A 64 22.30 15.70 -8.97
C GLU A 64 21.27 16.01 -7.91
N THR A 65 20.11 16.57 -8.31
CA THR A 65 18.97 16.85 -7.41
C THR A 65 18.18 15.61 -7.10
N LEU A 66 17.58 15.55 -5.90
CA LEU A 66 16.62 14.51 -5.57
C LEU A 66 15.25 14.93 -6.11
N ASP A 67 14.86 14.35 -7.24
CA ASP A 67 13.58 14.60 -7.89
C ASP A 67 12.56 13.53 -7.49
N ALA A 68 11.28 13.92 -7.35
CA ALA A 68 10.18 13.00 -7.05
C ALA A 68 8.86 13.49 -7.65
N GLU A 69 8.31 12.75 -8.61
CA GLU A 69 6.98 13.01 -9.17
C GLU A 69 5.94 12.06 -8.57
N ILE A 70 4.87 12.63 -8.00
CA ILE A 70 3.71 11.85 -7.57
C ILE A 70 2.70 11.82 -8.70
N LEU A 71 2.43 10.65 -9.25
CA LEU A 71 1.46 10.42 -10.31
C LEU A 71 0.09 10.08 -9.75
N VAL A 72 -0.95 10.80 -10.18
CA VAL A 72 -2.36 10.56 -9.81
C VAL A 72 -3.29 10.72 -11.01
N ASN A 73 -4.46 10.06 -10.97
CA ASN A 73 -5.42 10.01 -12.08
C ASN A 73 -6.63 10.96 -11.94
N ALA A 74 -6.67 11.78 -10.90
CA ALA A 74 -7.78 12.72 -10.71
C ALA A 74 -7.39 13.90 -9.82
N ARG A 75 -7.94 15.09 -10.14
CA ARG A 75 -7.69 16.33 -9.37
C ARG A 75 -8.14 16.27 -7.92
N VAL A 76 -9.07 15.40 -7.58
CA VAL A 76 -9.51 15.23 -6.18
C VAL A 76 -8.36 14.87 -5.24
N PHE A 77 -7.30 14.25 -5.77
CA PHE A 77 -6.10 13.89 -5.02
C PHE A 77 -5.14 15.05 -4.78
N GLU A 78 -5.27 16.20 -5.46
CA GLU A 78 -4.43 17.38 -5.23
C GLU A 78 -4.52 17.87 -3.77
N ARG A 79 -5.72 17.82 -3.19
CA ARG A 79 -5.92 18.21 -1.78
C ARG A 79 -5.27 17.26 -0.77
N ILE A 80 -4.95 16.02 -1.18
CA ILE A 80 -4.33 14.99 -0.35
C ILE A 80 -2.83 15.04 -0.51
N TYR A 81 -2.34 14.99 -1.74
CA TYR A 81 -0.90 14.93 -2.04
C TYR A 81 -0.23 16.30 -2.10
N GLY A 82 -0.96 17.39 -2.36
CA GLY A 82 -0.41 18.73 -2.38
C GLY A 82 0.33 19.11 -1.10
N PRO A 83 -0.27 18.97 0.10
CA PRO A 83 0.44 19.22 1.36
C PRO A 83 1.68 18.34 1.57
N TRP A 84 1.66 17.12 1.06
CA TRP A 84 2.81 16.22 1.13
C TRP A 84 3.94 16.68 0.20
N VAL A 85 3.62 17.08 -1.04
CA VAL A 85 4.59 17.70 -1.95
C VAL A 85 5.24 18.93 -1.32
N GLU A 86 4.47 19.82 -0.71
CA GLU A 86 5.01 20.98 0.00
C GLU A 86 5.93 20.59 1.16
N THR A 87 5.59 19.52 1.90
CA THR A 87 6.45 18.99 2.95
C THR A 87 7.77 18.47 2.37
N MET A 88 7.75 17.69 1.28
CA MET A 88 8.96 17.21 0.62
C MET A 88 9.83 18.37 0.10
N ARG A 89 9.22 19.39 -0.50
CA ARG A 89 9.94 20.60 -0.93
C ARG A 89 10.61 21.33 0.23
N SER A 90 9.95 21.37 1.38
CA SER A 90 10.54 21.97 2.59
C SER A 90 11.77 21.24 3.12
N LEU A 91 11.95 19.98 2.74
CA LEU A 91 13.12 19.14 3.01
C LEU A 91 14.21 19.29 1.93
N GLY A 92 13.95 20.01 0.85
CA GLY A 92 14.87 20.18 -0.27
C GLY A 92 14.69 19.17 -1.41
N ILE A 93 13.65 18.33 -1.40
CA ILE A 93 13.33 17.42 -2.49
C ILE A 93 12.64 18.23 -3.60
N ASN A 94 13.05 18.05 -4.85
CA ASN A 94 12.38 18.64 -6.02
C ASN A 94 11.10 17.85 -6.35
N ALA A 95 10.11 17.98 -5.46
CA ALA A 95 8.86 17.22 -5.54
C ALA A 95 7.82 17.89 -6.43
N SER A 96 7.07 17.10 -7.19
CA SER A 96 5.96 17.55 -8.04
C SER A 96 4.76 16.62 -7.96
N LEU A 97 3.57 17.15 -8.30
CA LEU A 97 2.35 16.36 -8.43
C LEU A 97 1.91 16.40 -9.90
N ARG A 98 1.81 15.22 -10.50
CA ARG A 98 1.36 15.05 -11.88
C ARG A 98 -0.05 14.46 -11.90
N VAL A 99 -1.01 15.25 -12.32
CA VAL A 99 -2.38 14.79 -12.56
C VAL A 99 -2.55 14.47 -14.04
N VAL A 100 -2.92 13.26 -14.35
CA VAL A 100 -3.17 12.78 -15.72
C VAL A 100 -4.58 12.19 -15.82
N ASP A 101 -5.07 11.99 -17.05
CA ASP A 101 -6.32 11.25 -17.25
C ASP A 101 -6.15 9.75 -16.94
N PRO A 102 -7.26 9.00 -16.70
CA PRO A 102 -7.19 7.59 -16.33
C PRO A 102 -6.49 6.71 -17.35
N ALA A 103 -6.58 6.99 -18.65
CA ALA A 103 -5.94 6.18 -19.69
C ALA A 103 -4.42 6.39 -19.68
N GLN A 104 -3.96 7.63 -19.59
CA GLN A 104 -2.54 7.96 -19.44
C GLN A 104 -1.97 7.41 -18.13
N TYR A 105 -2.73 7.51 -17.03
CA TYR A 105 -2.33 6.93 -15.75
C TYR A 105 -2.10 5.43 -15.86
N GLN A 106 -3.05 4.71 -16.47
CA GLN A 106 -2.92 3.26 -16.64
C GLN A 106 -1.74 2.90 -17.55
N ALA A 107 -1.52 3.65 -18.65
CA ALA A 107 -0.39 3.42 -19.54
C ALA A 107 0.95 3.58 -18.80
N ARG A 108 1.10 4.63 -18.00
CA ARG A 108 2.32 4.86 -17.20
C ARG A 108 2.51 3.80 -16.11
N LEU A 109 1.44 3.34 -15.44
CA LEU A 109 1.55 2.21 -14.51
C LEU A 109 1.97 0.92 -15.20
N THR A 110 1.47 0.67 -16.41
CA THR A 110 1.80 -0.52 -17.21
C THR A 110 3.28 -0.55 -17.60
N SER A 111 3.84 0.60 -17.96
CA SER A 111 5.27 0.73 -18.35
C SER A 111 6.20 1.09 -17.19
N PHE A 112 5.71 1.15 -15.94
CA PHE A 112 6.47 1.57 -14.75
C PHE A 112 7.08 2.98 -14.87
N ASP A 113 6.47 3.88 -15.66
CA ASP A 113 6.92 5.26 -15.87
C ASP A 113 6.39 6.18 -14.76
N PHE A 114 6.93 6.07 -13.56
CA PHE A 114 6.60 6.92 -12.39
C PHE A 114 7.66 6.76 -11.29
N ASP A 115 7.83 7.80 -10.46
CA ASP A 115 8.60 7.72 -9.23
C ASP A 115 7.71 7.25 -8.07
N ILE A 116 6.57 7.91 -7.90
CA ILE A 116 5.58 7.59 -6.86
C ILE A 116 4.19 7.57 -7.51
N ALA A 117 3.42 6.51 -7.30
CA ALA A 117 2.05 6.42 -7.79
C ALA A 117 1.05 6.26 -6.65
N GLY A 118 -0.05 7.04 -6.69
CA GLY A 118 -1.16 6.91 -5.75
C GLY A 118 -2.07 5.74 -6.16
N LEU A 119 -2.02 4.64 -5.44
CA LEU A 119 -2.69 3.39 -5.79
C LEU A 119 -3.80 3.03 -4.79
N HIS A 120 -4.79 2.32 -5.27
CA HIS A 120 -5.82 1.68 -4.45
C HIS A 120 -5.74 0.16 -4.60
N LEU A 121 -5.30 -0.51 -3.54
CA LEU A 121 -5.23 -1.97 -3.49
C LEU A 121 -6.45 -2.54 -2.75
N VAL A 122 -7.08 -3.51 -3.38
CA VAL A 122 -8.18 -4.28 -2.77
C VAL A 122 -7.75 -5.73 -2.67
N TRP A 123 -7.84 -6.27 -1.47
CA TRP A 123 -7.52 -7.66 -1.17
C TRP A 123 -8.77 -8.42 -0.75
N THR A 124 -8.79 -9.71 -1.05
CA THR A 124 -9.77 -10.63 -0.45
C THR A 124 -9.41 -10.90 1.02
N ALA A 125 -10.38 -11.42 1.79
CA ALA A 125 -10.14 -11.81 3.18
C ALA A 125 -9.05 -12.88 3.34
N THR A 126 -8.83 -13.68 2.30
CA THR A 126 -7.81 -14.72 2.25
C THR A 126 -7.08 -14.59 0.91
N PRO A 127 -6.03 -13.77 0.82
CA PRO A 127 -5.23 -13.65 -0.39
C PRO A 127 -4.60 -15.00 -0.77
N THR A 128 -4.65 -15.33 -2.04
CA THR A 128 -4.02 -16.56 -2.56
C THR A 128 -2.56 -16.30 -2.95
N SER A 129 -1.73 -17.34 -2.99
CA SER A 129 -0.35 -17.22 -3.50
C SER A 129 -0.30 -16.59 -4.89
N SER A 130 -1.18 -16.98 -5.81
CA SER A 130 -1.26 -16.41 -7.16
C SER A 130 -1.57 -14.89 -7.15
N SER A 131 -2.46 -14.42 -6.25
CA SER A 131 -2.75 -12.99 -6.14
C SER A 131 -1.56 -12.20 -5.57
N LEU A 132 -0.78 -12.80 -4.68
CA LEU A 132 0.42 -12.22 -4.10
C LEU A 132 1.60 -12.23 -5.08
N GLU A 133 1.77 -13.32 -5.86
CA GLU A 133 2.76 -13.41 -6.92
C GLU A 133 2.64 -12.25 -7.92
N ASN A 134 1.42 -11.93 -8.34
CA ASN A 134 1.17 -10.83 -9.28
C ASN A 134 1.62 -9.45 -8.76
N VAL A 135 1.78 -9.28 -7.45
CA VAL A 135 2.14 -7.98 -6.83
C VAL A 135 3.54 -7.97 -6.25
N PHE A 136 4.07 -9.11 -5.81
CA PHE A 136 5.30 -9.13 -5.01
C PHE A 136 6.35 -10.15 -5.48
N SER A 137 6.08 -10.99 -6.48
CA SER A 137 7.03 -12.02 -6.90
C SER A 137 8.11 -11.47 -7.81
N SER A 138 9.33 -12.00 -7.67
CA SER A 138 10.45 -11.73 -8.57
C SER A 138 10.12 -12.02 -10.04
N LYS A 139 9.21 -12.96 -10.32
CA LYS A 139 8.78 -13.28 -11.68
C LYS A 139 8.09 -12.13 -12.39
N THR A 140 7.37 -11.30 -11.63
CA THR A 140 6.58 -10.20 -12.18
C THR A 140 7.25 -8.83 -12.04
N ALA A 141 8.45 -8.78 -11.46
CA ALA A 141 9.16 -7.55 -11.13
C ALA A 141 9.47 -6.65 -12.34
N ALA A 142 9.74 -7.25 -13.51
CA ALA A 142 10.02 -6.53 -14.76
C ALA A 142 9.00 -6.86 -15.86
N GLU A 143 7.89 -7.51 -15.51
CA GLU A 143 6.83 -7.86 -16.45
C GLU A 143 5.91 -6.67 -16.68
N GLU A 144 5.95 -6.11 -17.88
CA GLU A 144 5.10 -4.98 -18.26
C GLU A 144 3.61 -5.31 -18.07
N GLY A 145 2.89 -4.42 -17.40
CA GLY A 145 1.48 -4.64 -17.08
C GLY A 145 1.21 -5.49 -15.84
N SER A 146 2.25 -6.01 -15.17
CA SER A 146 2.08 -6.64 -13.86
C SER A 146 1.64 -5.62 -12.81
N ARG A 147 1.20 -6.10 -11.66
CA ARG A 147 0.86 -5.25 -10.50
C ARG A 147 2.02 -5.14 -9.50
N ASN A 148 3.20 -5.62 -9.85
CA ASN A 148 4.41 -5.49 -9.06
C ASN A 148 5.04 -4.10 -9.30
N TRP A 149 4.29 -3.07 -8.96
CA TRP A 149 4.65 -1.66 -9.23
C TRP A 149 5.91 -1.18 -8.51
N THR A 150 6.35 -1.89 -7.48
CA THR A 150 7.58 -1.59 -6.75
C THR A 150 8.81 -2.32 -7.32
N GLY A 151 8.62 -3.15 -8.35
CA GLY A 151 9.69 -3.97 -8.90
C GLY A 151 10.28 -4.94 -7.89
N THR A 152 9.46 -5.42 -6.95
CA THR A 152 9.91 -6.36 -5.92
C THR A 152 10.47 -7.62 -6.56
N ALA A 153 11.76 -7.88 -6.33
CA ALA A 153 12.48 -9.05 -6.81
C ALA A 153 13.32 -9.61 -5.65
N ASP A 154 12.67 -10.31 -4.73
CA ASP A 154 13.25 -10.77 -3.47
C ASP A 154 12.98 -12.26 -3.28
N PRO A 155 14.01 -13.14 -3.31
CA PRO A 155 13.83 -14.57 -3.13
C PRO A 155 13.20 -14.97 -1.79
N LEU A 156 13.38 -14.16 -0.74
CA LEU A 156 12.72 -14.40 0.55
C LEU A 156 11.20 -14.20 0.41
N ILE A 157 10.77 -13.18 -0.28
CA ILE A 157 9.33 -12.93 -0.53
C ILE A 157 8.75 -14.05 -1.38
N ASP A 158 9.45 -14.50 -2.43
CA ASP A 158 9.01 -15.64 -3.25
C ASP A 158 8.84 -16.91 -2.41
N ALA A 159 9.78 -17.20 -1.50
CA ALA A 159 9.69 -18.34 -0.60
C ALA A 159 8.51 -18.23 0.37
N ILE A 160 8.25 -17.04 0.93
CA ILE A 160 7.09 -16.84 1.82
C ILE A 160 5.78 -17.01 1.04
N ILE A 161 5.68 -16.51 -0.18
CA ILE A 161 4.50 -16.69 -1.04
C ILE A 161 4.28 -18.18 -1.34
N ALA A 162 5.35 -18.94 -1.56
CA ALA A 162 5.26 -20.39 -1.72
C ALA A 162 4.73 -21.09 -0.46
N GLU A 163 5.18 -20.67 0.74
CA GLU A 163 4.63 -21.18 2.02
C GLU A 163 3.14 -20.83 2.19
N ILE A 164 2.71 -19.64 1.78
CA ILE A 164 1.28 -19.29 1.76
C ILE A 164 0.49 -20.25 0.87
N GLY A 165 1.05 -20.63 -0.29
CA GLY A 165 0.44 -21.58 -1.22
C GLY A 165 0.40 -23.03 -0.70
N ARG A 166 1.32 -23.41 0.20
CA ARG A 166 1.39 -24.75 0.82
C ARG A 166 0.55 -24.87 2.08
N ALA A 167 0.04 -23.76 2.61
CA ALA A 167 -0.70 -23.77 3.86
C ALA A 167 -1.94 -24.67 3.78
N GLU A 168 -2.04 -25.65 4.66
CA GLU A 168 -3.14 -26.62 4.69
C GLU A 168 -4.33 -26.16 5.53
N ASN A 169 -4.11 -25.14 6.36
CA ASN A 169 -5.14 -24.59 7.24
C ASN A 169 -4.98 -23.08 7.43
N ARG A 170 -6.01 -22.46 8.02
CA ARG A 170 -6.08 -21.01 8.21
C ARG A 170 -4.97 -20.47 9.12
N GLU A 171 -4.49 -21.24 10.08
CA GLU A 171 -3.46 -20.78 11.01
C GLU A 171 -2.08 -20.72 10.33
N GLU A 172 -1.74 -21.70 9.52
CA GLU A 172 -0.53 -21.69 8.70
C GLU A 172 -0.55 -20.54 7.70
N HIS A 173 -1.67 -20.39 6.97
CA HIS A 173 -1.84 -19.27 6.06
C HIS A 173 -1.66 -17.92 6.77
N ARG A 174 -2.30 -17.73 7.92
CA ARG A 174 -2.16 -16.51 8.72
C ARG A 174 -0.73 -16.26 9.17
N THR A 175 -0.03 -17.31 9.61
CA THR A 175 1.37 -17.24 10.05
C THR A 175 2.25 -16.75 8.90
N ALA A 176 2.15 -17.37 7.73
CA ALA A 176 2.94 -16.99 6.56
C ALA A 176 2.60 -15.56 6.07
N MET A 177 1.31 -15.18 6.07
CA MET A 177 0.89 -13.81 5.75
C MET A 177 1.45 -12.76 6.71
N ARG A 178 1.58 -13.07 8.01
CA ARG A 178 2.18 -12.16 8.98
C ARG A 178 3.69 -12.02 8.76
N VAL A 179 4.37 -13.10 8.39
CA VAL A 179 5.80 -13.04 8.05
C VAL A 179 5.99 -12.21 6.78
N LEU A 180 5.13 -12.37 5.76
CA LEU A 180 5.14 -11.52 4.57
C LEU A 180 4.93 -10.03 4.93
N ASP A 181 3.93 -9.71 5.76
CA ASP A 181 3.67 -8.34 6.20
C ASP A 181 4.88 -7.72 6.91
N ARG A 182 5.60 -8.48 7.74
CA ARG A 182 6.83 -8.04 8.40
C ARG A 182 7.92 -7.66 7.40
N VAL A 183 8.17 -8.53 6.40
CA VAL A 183 9.19 -8.29 5.38
C VAL A 183 8.83 -7.07 4.55
N LEU A 184 7.59 -6.97 4.05
CA LEU A 184 7.12 -5.84 3.25
C LEU A 184 7.21 -4.50 4.01
N ARG A 185 6.89 -4.49 5.31
CA ARG A 185 7.03 -3.29 6.14
C ARG A 185 8.49 -2.88 6.33
N LEU A 186 9.41 -3.82 6.48
CA LEU A 186 10.84 -3.54 6.64
C LEU A 186 11.46 -3.01 5.34
N ARG A 187 10.98 -3.44 4.18
CA ARG A 187 11.42 -2.93 2.87
C ARG A 187 11.06 -1.47 2.64
N ARG A 188 9.92 -1.03 3.14
CA ARG A 188 9.42 0.36 3.01
C ARG A 188 9.17 0.82 1.57
N ASP A 189 9.00 -0.09 0.62
CA ASP A 189 8.67 0.20 -0.78
C ASP A 189 7.24 0.75 -0.93
N TRP A 190 6.40 0.48 0.07
CA TRP A 190 5.01 0.92 0.13
C TRP A 190 4.78 1.93 1.24
N ILE A 191 4.07 3.00 0.93
CA ILE A 191 3.61 4.00 1.89
C ILE A 191 2.11 3.80 2.11
N PRO A 192 1.68 3.02 3.13
CA PRO A 192 0.27 2.86 3.46
C PRO A 192 -0.32 4.21 3.89
N SER A 193 -1.26 4.74 3.12
CA SER A 193 -1.86 6.03 3.38
C SER A 193 -3.03 5.94 4.36
N TRP A 194 -4.13 5.35 3.92
CA TRP A 194 -5.32 5.14 4.75
C TRP A 194 -6.16 3.99 4.22
N ASN A 195 -7.03 3.46 5.07
CA ASN A 195 -8.07 2.53 4.68
C ASN A 195 -9.43 3.03 5.22
N SER A 196 -10.50 2.47 4.67
CA SER A 196 -11.84 2.62 5.25
C SER A 196 -12.27 1.27 5.82
N ALA A 197 -12.51 1.22 7.13
CA ALA A 197 -13.05 0.03 7.79
C ALA A 197 -14.57 -0.14 7.57
N ASN A 198 -15.22 0.86 6.97
CA ASN A 198 -16.66 0.88 6.78
C ASN A 198 -17.02 1.14 5.32
N HIS A 199 -18.01 0.41 4.83
CA HIS A 199 -18.72 0.74 3.61
C HIS A 199 -19.74 1.85 3.90
N ARG A 200 -19.63 2.98 3.21
CA ARG A 200 -20.60 4.08 3.31
C ARG A 200 -21.62 3.92 2.21
N VAL A 201 -22.86 3.64 2.58
CA VAL A 201 -23.96 3.39 1.64
C VAL A 201 -25.10 4.32 1.94
N ALA A 202 -25.62 4.96 0.91
CA ALA A 202 -26.90 5.67 0.95
C ALA A 202 -27.90 4.87 0.13
N TYR A 203 -29.05 4.57 0.73
CA TYR A 203 -30.11 3.81 0.06
C TYR A 203 -31.48 4.25 0.56
N TRP A 204 -32.50 3.98 -0.25
CA TRP A 204 -33.89 4.11 0.21
C TRP A 204 -34.21 2.93 1.14
N ASP A 205 -34.84 3.19 2.29
CA ASP A 205 -35.21 2.12 3.24
C ASP A 205 -36.40 1.28 2.71
N MET A 206 -36.22 0.75 1.51
CA MET A 206 -37.12 -0.22 0.88
C MET A 206 -36.43 -1.56 0.62
N PHE A 207 -35.30 -1.79 1.27
CA PHE A 207 -34.57 -3.05 1.19
C PHE A 207 -34.48 -3.71 2.55
N GLY A 208 -34.57 -5.03 2.54
CA GLY A 208 -34.22 -5.89 3.66
C GLY A 208 -32.85 -6.54 3.42
N PHE A 209 -32.16 -6.92 4.49
CA PHE A 209 -30.91 -7.65 4.45
C PHE A 209 -30.71 -8.46 5.72
N LYS A 210 -29.86 -9.50 5.65
CA LYS A 210 -29.54 -10.33 6.82
C LYS A 210 -28.42 -9.74 7.65
N GLU A 211 -28.53 -9.89 8.96
CA GLU A 211 -27.48 -9.67 9.94
C GLU A 211 -27.05 -11.01 10.58
N PRO A 212 -25.77 -11.22 10.95
CA PRO A 212 -24.66 -10.30 10.72
C PRO A 212 -24.24 -10.28 9.24
N LYS A 213 -23.69 -9.16 8.81
CA LYS A 213 -23.05 -9.04 7.48
C LYS A 213 -21.74 -9.82 7.48
N PRO A 214 -21.34 -10.39 6.31
CA PRO A 214 -20.03 -11.01 6.19
C PRO A 214 -18.90 -10.01 6.45
N ASP A 215 -17.86 -10.46 7.15
CA ASP A 215 -16.62 -9.70 7.29
C ASP A 215 -15.96 -9.51 5.94
N TYR A 216 -15.36 -8.35 5.71
CA TYR A 216 -14.54 -8.03 4.52
C TYR A 216 -15.25 -8.03 3.16
N PHE A 217 -16.53 -8.37 3.11
CA PHE A 217 -17.28 -8.44 1.87
C PHE A 217 -18.73 -8.01 2.08
N TRP A 218 -19.22 -7.09 1.25
CA TRP A 218 -20.60 -6.63 1.34
C TRP A 218 -21.31 -6.65 -0.03
N PRO A 219 -21.70 -7.84 -0.50
CA PRO A 219 -22.35 -8.00 -1.79
C PRO A 219 -23.83 -7.59 -1.68
N VAL A 220 -24.10 -6.30 -1.84
CA VAL A 220 -25.47 -5.75 -1.80
C VAL A 220 -26.38 -6.52 -2.75
N GLU A 221 -25.91 -6.81 -3.97
CA GLU A 221 -26.67 -7.53 -4.99
C GLU A 221 -27.04 -8.98 -4.64
N ARG A 222 -26.44 -9.56 -3.61
CA ARG A 222 -26.68 -10.94 -3.17
C ARG A 222 -27.32 -11.06 -1.78
N LEU A 223 -27.16 -10.06 -0.96
CA LEU A 223 -27.60 -10.10 0.44
C LEU A 223 -28.79 -9.23 0.71
N TRP A 224 -29.18 -8.36 -0.22
CA TRP A 224 -30.31 -7.47 -0.09
C TRP A 224 -31.47 -7.97 -0.93
N TRP A 225 -32.68 -7.72 -0.46
CA TRP A 225 -33.92 -7.98 -1.21
C TRP A 225 -34.84 -6.77 -1.13
N PHE A 226 -35.68 -6.61 -2.13
CA PHE A 226 -36.73 -5.62 -2.12
C PHE A 226 -37.80 -5.98 -1.08
N ASP A 227 -38.07 -5.08 -0.16
CA ASP A 227 -39.11 -5.21 0.87
C ASP A 227 -40.31 -4.35 0.48
N ARG A 228 -41.36 -5.00 -0.01
CA ARG A 228 -42.53 -4.33 -0.54
C ARG A 228 -43.26 -3.50 0.53
N ALA A 229 -43.35 -3.99 1.77
CA ALA A 229 -44.01 -3.27 2.85
C ALA A 229 -43.26 -1.95 3.19
N LYS A 230 -41.95 -1.99 3.23
CA LYS A 230 -41.15 -0.79 3.39
C LYS A 230 -41.29 0.15 2.21
N ALA A 231 -41.34 -0.34 0.99
CA ALA A 231 -41.48 0.47 -0.23
C ALA A 231 -42.84 1.18 -0.27
N GLU A 232 -43.92 0.48 0.12
CA GLU A 232 -45.27 1.05 0.26
C GLU A 232 -45.30 2.20 1.26
N THR A 233 -44.62 2.05 2.40
CA THR A 233 -44.52 3.11 3.44
C THR A 233 -43.80 4.38 2.88
N LEU A 234 -42.90 4.21 1.94
CA LEU A 234 -42.20 5.31 1.26
C LEU A 234 -42.90 5.82 0.01
N GLY A 235 -44.08 5.27 -0.35
CA GLY A 235 -44.75 5.60 -1.61
C GLY A 235 -43.99 5.20 -2.86
N LYS A 236 -43.18 4.12 -2.79
CA LYS A 236 -42.29 3.63 -3.84
C LYS A 236 -42.56 2.17 -4.26
N ALA A 237 -43.74 1.64 -3.93
CA ALA A 237 -44.18 0.30 -4.34
C ALA A 237 -44.80 0.31 -5.73
#